data_b2aa03c189c03de1f2c9ca846a298c93
#
_entry.id   b2aa03c189c03de1f2c9ca846a298c93
#
_cell.length_a   1.000
_cell.length_b   1.000
_cell.length_c   1.000
_cell.angle_alpha   90.00
_cell.angle_beta   90.00
_cell.angle_gamma   90.00
#
_symmetry.space_group_name_H-M   'P 1'
#
loop_
_entity.id
_entity.type
_entity.pdbx_description
1 polymer ?
#
loop_
_entity_poly.entity_id
_entity_poly.type
_entity_poly.pdbx_seq_one_letter_code
_entity_poly.pdbx_strand_id
1 'polypeptide(L)'
;MKKLTALAFGIAVAVSLTGCGSLTGGKRIIRVSHAQSETHPEHLGLLAFKEYVEEKLGDKYEVQIFPNELLGSAQKAIELTQTGAIDFVVAGTANLETFA
;
A
#
# COMPACT_ATOMS: atom_id res chain seq x y z
N MET A 1 62.43 -18.30 -11.29
CA MET A 1 61.79 -17.80 -10.08
C MET A 1 60.51 -17.09 -10.40
N LYS A 2 59.50 -17.80 -10.34
CA LYS A 2 58.19 -17.19 -10.59
C LYS A 2 57.52 -16.88 -9.30
N LYS A 3 57.46 -15.65 -9.02
CA LYS A 3 56.61 -15.18 -7.94
C LYS A 3 55.22 -15.08 -8.47
N LEU A 4 54.52 -16.16 -8.38
CA LEU A 4 53.10 -16.09 -8.53
C LEU A 4 52.54 -15.43 -7.28
N THR A 5 52.53 -14.17 -7.33
CA THR A 5 51.63 -13.46 -6.43
C THR A 5 50.25 -13.87 -6.88
N ALA A 6 49.73 -14.85 -6.23
CA ALA A 6 48.34 -15.09 -6.28
C ALA A 6 47.71 -13.82 -5.69
N LEU A 7 47.34 -12.93 -6.56
CA LEU A 7 46.42 -11.91 -6.19
C LEU A 7 45.13 -12.64 -5.87
N ALA A 8 45.01 -12.93 -4.62
CA ALA A 8 43.70 -13.23 -4.09
C ALA A 8 42.85 -11.98 -4.31
N PHE A 9 42.24 -11.91 -5.45
CA PHE A 9 41.15 -11.04 -5.65
C PHE A 9 40.05 -11.55 -4.73
N GLY A 10 40.17 -11.19 -3.48
CA GLY A 10 39.05 -11.16 -2.63
C GLY A 10 38.14 -10.06 -3.14
N ILE A 11 37.38 -10.38 -4.15
CA ILE A 11 36.20 -9.60 -4.46
C ILE A 11 35.30 -9.89 -3.28
N ALA A 12 35.45 -9.10 -2.27
CA ALA A 12 34.40 -8.92 -1.34
C ALA A 12 33.27 -8.23 -2.11
N VAL A 13 32.48 -9.03 -2.76
CA VAL A 13 31.18 -8.59 -3.19
C VAL A 13 30.42 -8.35 -1.89
N ALA A 14 30.62 -7.19 -1.35
CA ALA A 14 29.70 -6.67 -0.39
C ALA A 14 28.38 -6.51 -1.14
N VAL A 15 27.64 -7.58 -1.24
CA VAL A 15 26.24 -7.50 -1.58
C VAL A 15 25.63 -6.81 -0.40
N SER A 16 25.68 -5.50 -0.45
CA SER A 16 24.84 -4.71 0.42
C SER A 16 23.41 -4.99 -0.01
N LEU A 17 22.87 -6.03 0.56
CA LEU A 17 21.43 -6.19 0.62
C LEU A 17 20.90 -5.05 1.48
N THR A 18 20.94 -3.87 0.91
CA THR A 18 20.14 -2.80 1.43
C THR A 18 18.71 -3.25 1.26
N GLY A 19 18.13 -3.64 2.37
CA GLY A 19 16.79 -4.16 2.39
C GLY A 19 15.83 -3.25 1.65
N CYS A 20 14.95 -3.85 0.91
CA CYS A 20 13.93 -3.24 0.08
C CYS A 20 12.90 -2.47 0.88
N GLY A 21 13.25 -1.62 1.81
CA GLY A 21 12.26 -0.95 2.65
C GLY A 21 12.08 0.52 2.40
N SER A 22 12.96 1.17 1.66
CA SER A 22 13.03 2.61 1.75
C SER A 22 13.01 3.38 0.43
N LEU A 23 12.66 2.71 -0.68
CA LEU A 23 12.60 3.36 -1.98
C LEU A 23 11.47 4.40 -2.09
N THR A 24 10.50 4.38 -1.18
CA THR A 24 9.37 5.30 -1.14
C THR A 24 9.39 6.26 0.04
N GLY A 25 10.57 6.52 0.60
CA GLY A 25 10.70 7.40 1.77
C GLY A 25 10.12 6.82 3.06
N GLY A 26 9.86 5.50 3.11
CA GLY A 26 9.40 4.81 4.30
C GLY A 26 7.93 4.99 4.66
N LYS A 27 7.13 5.62 3.81
CA LYS A 27 5.68 5.76 4.03
C LYS A 27 4.94 4.48 3.68
N ARG A 28 4.05 4.08 4.57
CA ARG A 28 3.07 3.03 4.29
C ARG A 28 1.86 3.64 3.60
N ILE A 29 1.43 3.02 2.54
CA ILE A 29 0.23 3.43 1.82
C ILE A 29 -0.98 2.72 2.42
N ILE A 30 -1.99 3.51 2.80
CA ILE A 30 -3.29 3.02 3.23
C ILE A 30 -4.24 3.15 2.04
N ARG A 31 -4.70 2.04 1.51
CA ARG A 31 -5.60 1.99 0.37
C ARG A 31 -7.02 1.79 0.82
N VAL A 32 -7.90 2.69 0.36
CA VAL A 32 -9.34 2.66 0.67
C VAL A 32 -10.14 2.60 -0.62
N SER A 33 -11.02 1.63 -0.74
CA SER A 33 -11.88 1.45 -1.90
C SER A 33 -13.34 1.73 -1.57
N HIS A 34 -14.06 2.36 -2.50
CA HIS A 34 -15.51 2.50 -2.42
C HIS A 34 -16.13 2.57 -3.82
N ALA A 35 -17.46 2.44 -3.88
CA ALA A 35 -18.20 2.32 -5.13
C ALA A 35 -18.83 3.63 -5.60
N GLN A 36 -18.79 4.69 -4.80
CA GLN A 36 -19.47 5.94 -5.09
C GLN A 36 -18.60 6.90 -5.91
N SER A 37 -19.26 7.92 -6.47
CA SER A 37 -18.57 8.98 -7.21
C SER A 37 -17.74 9.88 -6.29
N GLU A 38 -16.84 10.64 -6.87
CA GLU A 38 -16.01 11.61 -6.15
C GLU A 38 -16.80 12.76 -5.54
N THR A 39 -18.03 12.99 -5.98
CA THR A 39 -18.91 14.03 -5.42
C THR A 39 -19.83 13.51 -4.32
N HIS A 40 -19.84 12.19 -4.11
CA HIS A 40 -20.68 11.58 -3.10
C HIS A 40 -20.17 11.91 -1.68
N PRO A 41 -21.07 12.15 -0.70
CA PRO A 41 -20.68 12.44 0.68
C PRO A 41 -19.72 11.42 1.30
N GLU A 42 -19.85 10.15 0.93
CA GLU A 42 -18.93 9.09 1.35
C GLU A 42 -17.49 9.38 0.94
N HIS A 43 -17.29 9.78 -0.33
CA HIS A 43 -15.96 10.15 -0.81
C HIS A 43 -15.42 11.39 -0.09
N LEU A 44 -16.27 12.38 0.10
CA LEU A 44 -15.89 13.61 0.82
C LEU A 44 -15.49 13.31 2.27
N GLY A 45 -16.19 12.39 2.92
CA GLY A 45 -15.82 11.90 4.24
C GLY A 45 -14.47 11.19 4.26
N LEU A 46 -14.17 10.41 3.23
CA LEU A 46 -12.87 9.74 3.10
C LEU A 46 -11.75 10.73 2.80
N LEU A 47 -12.02 11.80 2.07
CA LEU A 47 -11.04 12.89 1.89
C LEU A 47 -10.70 13.56 3.22
N ALA A 48 -11.69 13.76 4.09
CA ALA A 48 -11.46 14.28 5.43
C ALA A 48 -10.61 13.32 6.27
N PHE A 49 -10.86 12.02 6.14
CA PHE A 49 -10.03 10.97 6.76
C PHE A 49 -8.58 11.03 6.27
N LYS A 50 -8.39 11.11 4.95
CA LYS A 50 -7.06 11.25 4.34
C LYS A 50 -6.33 12.47 4.89
N GLU A 51 -6.99 13.61 4.88
CA GLU A 51 -6.40 14.87 5.37
C GLU A 51 -5.99 14.76 6.83
N TYR A 52 -6.84 14.18 7.67
CA TYR A 52 -6.55 13.99 9.08
C TYR A 52 -5.34 13.08 9.31
N VAL A 53 -5.30 11.94 8.63
CA VAL A 53 -4.21 10.98 8.78
C VAL A 53 -2.89 11.58 8.30
N GLU A 54 -2.89 12.25 7.15
CA GLU A 54 -1.67 12.83 6.58
C GLU A 54 -1.20 14.07 7.36
N GLU A 55 -2.11 14.80 8.00
CA GLU A 55 -1.75 15.88 8.91
C GLU A 55 -1.05 15.37 10.17
N LYS A 56 -1.57 14.30 10.76
CA LYS A 56 -1.06 13.75 12.01
C LYS A 56 0.10 12.78 11.83
N LEU A 57 0.10 12.02 10.75
CA LEU A 57 1.01 10.90 10.52
C LEU A 57 1.62 10.91 9.12
N GLY A 58 1.64 12.06 8.45
CA GLY A 58 2.06 12.15 7.05
C GLY A 58 3.52 11.82 6.77
N ASP A 59 4.36 11.74 7.79
CA ASP A 59 5.72 11.25 7.70
C ASP A 59 5.79 9.71 7.62
N LYS A 60 4.72 9.02 8.06
CA LYS A 60 4.65 7.55 8.13
C LYS A 60 3.61 6.93 7.22
N TYR A 61 2.54 7.65 6.91
CA TYR A 61 1.40 7.12 6.17
C TYR A 61 0.96 8.07 5.06
N GLU A 62 0.56 7.47 3.95
CA GLU A 62 -0.13 8.13 2.85
C GLU A 62 -1.44 7.41 2.62
N VAL A 63 -2.54 8.14 2.46
CA VAL A 63 -3.85 7.55 2.17
C VAL A 63 -4.17 7.70 0.69
N GLN A 64 -4.53 6.61 0.04
CA GLN A 64 -5.00 6.58 -1.34
C GLN A 64 -6.45 6.11 -1.37
N ILE A 65 -7.31 6.90 -1.97
CA ILE A 65 -8.73 6.60 -2.08
C ILE A 65 -9.07 6.24 -3.53
N PHE A 66 -9.76 5.13 -3.71
CA PHE A 66 -10.14 4.59 -5.01
C PHE A 66 -11.68 4.59 -5.12
N PRO A 67 -12.27 5.65 -5.70
CA PRO A 67 -13.72 5.75 -5.88
C PRO A 67 -14.19 4.98 -7.11
N ASN A 68 -15.50 5.00 -7.36
CA ASN A 68 -16.10 4.49 -8.60
C ASN A 68 -15.77 3.03 -8.94
N GLU A 69 -15.62 2.18 -7.94
CA GLU A 69 -15.24 0.77 -8.15
C GLU A 69 -13.92 0.59 -8.94
N LEU A 70 -12.99 1.54 -8.83
CA LEU A 70 -11.71 1.46 -9.54
C LEU A 70 -10.93 0.19 -9.24
N LEU A 71 -11.08 -0.36 -8.05
CA LEU A 71 -10.44 -1.62 -7.64
C LEU A 71 -11.37 -2.83 -7.76
N GLY A 72 -12.51 -2.66 -8.41
CA GLY A 72 -13.50 -3.70 -8.61
C GLY A 72 -14.79 -3.47 -7.84
N SER A 73 -15.76 -4.36 -8.02
CA SER A 73 -17.03 -4.32 -7.30
C SER A 73 -16.83 -4.38 -5.79
N ALA A 74 -17.88 -4.08 -5.02
CA ALA A 74 -17.82 -4.19 -3.55
C ALA A 74 -17.36 -5.59 -3.10
N GLN A 75 -17.84 -6.65 -3.71
CA GLN A 75 -17.41 -8.01 -3.41
C GLN A 75 -15.93 -8.21 -3.69
N LYS A 76 -15.46 -7.77 -4.86
CA LYS A 76 -14.02 -7.86 -5.20
C LYS A 76 -13.15 -7.06 -4.25
N ALA A 77 -13.58 -5.86 -3.89
CA ALA A 77 -12.86 -5.03 -2.94
C ALA A 77 -12.79 -5.67 -1.54
N ILE A 78 -13.86 -6.33 -1.10
CA ILE A 78 -13.84 -7.09 0.16
C ILE A 78 -12.83 -8.24 0.09
N GLU A 79 -12.79 -8.99 -1.01
CA GLU A 79 -11.79 -10.04 -1.23
C GLU A 79 -10.36 -9.49 -1.16
N LEU A 80 -10.12 -8.35 -1.80
CA LEU A 80 -8.81 -7.69 -1.77
C LEU A 80 -8.43 -7.22 -0.37
N THR A 81 -9.42 -6.83 0.43
CA THR A 81 -9.20 -6.48 1.83
C THR A 81 -8.81 -7.70 2.66
N GLN A 82 -9.46 -8.84 2.42
CA GLN A 82 -9.12 -10.10 3.10
C GLN A 82 -7.70 -10.57 2.80
N THR A 83 -7.22 -10.32 1.59
CA THR A 83 -5.85 -10.69 1.19
C THR A 83 -4.79 -9.66 1.61
N GLY A 84 -5.22 -8.50 2.09
CA GLY A 84 -4.31 -7.42 2.45
C GLY A 84 -3.85 -6.54 1.28
N ALA A 85 -4.41 -6.75 0.08
CA ALA A 85 -4.08 -5.91 -1.09
C ALA A 85 -4.58 -4.47 -0.93
N ILE A 86 -5.70 -4.29 -0.23
CA ILE A 86 -6.19 -3.00 0.23
C ILE A 86 -6.47 -3.06 1.72
N ASP A 87 -6.47 -1.91 2.38
CA ASP A 87 -6.59 -1.86 3.84
C ASP A 87 -8.03 -1.68 4.31
N PHE A 88 -8.81 -0.88 3.57
CA PHE A 88 -10.19 -0.57 3.92
C PHE A 88 -11.09 -0.60 2.69
N VAL A 89 -12.30 -1.07 2.89
CA VAL A 89 -13.38 -0.96 1.90
C VAL A 89 -14.61 -0.40 2.57
N VAL A 90 -15.26 0.53 1.91
CA VAL A 90 -16.59 1.00 2.31
C VAL A 90 -17.60 0.27 1.44
N ALA A 91 -18.47 -0.50 2.07
CA ALA A 91 -19.44 -1.32 1.37
C ALA A 91 -20.75 -1.41 2.18
N GLY A 92 -21.84 -1.60 1.48
CA GLY A 92 -23.12 -1.87 2.13
C GLY A 92 -23.10 -3.25 2.82
N THR A 93 -23.81 -3.36 3.93
CA THR A 93 -23.85 -4.60 4.74
C THR A 93 -24.32 -5.82 3.95
N ALA A 94 -25.20 -5.61 2.95
CA ALA A 94 -25.67 -6.69 2.08
C ALA A 94 -24.52 -7.39 1.33
N ASN A 95 -23.45 -6.68 1.02
CA ASN A 95 -22.29 -7.25 0.36
C ASN A 95 -21.48 -8.18 1.28
N LEU A 96 -21.66 -8.08 2.57
CA LEU A 96 -20.96 -8.90 3.55
C LEU A 96 -21.61 -10.28 3.74
N GLU A 97 -22.85 -10.44 3.34
CA GLU A 97 -23.59 -11.71 3.52
C GLU A 97 -22.91 -12.87 2.79
N THR A 98 -22.27 -12.60 1.66
CA THR A 98 -21.53 -13.60 0.89
C THR A 98 -20.27 -14.10 1.60
N PHE A 99 -19.78 -13.36 2.59
CA PHE A 99 -18.55 -13.66 3.32
C PHE A 99 -18.82 -14.14 4.75
N ALA A 100 -20.08 -14.22 5.14
CA ALA A 100 -20.48 -14.67 6.47
C ALA A 100 -20.42 -16.19 6.62
#